data_1e418924c8bd21c621b86f3fe814dcce
#
_entry.id   1e418924c8bd21c621b86f3fe814dcce
#
_cell.length_a   1.000
_cell.length_b   1.000
_cell.length_c   1.000
_cell.angle_alpha   90.00
_cell.angle_beta   90.00
_cell.angle_gamma   90.00
#
_symmetry.space_group_name_H-M   'P 1'
#
loop_
_entity.id
_entity.type
_entity.pdbx_description
1 polymer ?
#
loop_
_entity_poly.entity_id
_entity_poly.type
_entity_poly.pdbx_seq_one_letter_code
_entity_poly.pdbx_strand_id
1 'polypeptide(L)'
;HALDLLTTPYVFDAEQSADMARAGADVVVCHMGLTTGGNIGASTALKLEDCVLPIRQRCEAALRVNPNVLLLCHGGPIATPQDAAWMLGQCPELHGFYGASSMERLPTEIALTQTTRQFLQIKKSGSNAS
;
A
#
# COMPACT_ATOMS: atom_id res chain seq x y z
N HIS A 1 -8.86 1.57 23.38
CA HIS A 1 -8.04 0.98 24.46
C HIS A 1 -8.84 0.33 25.61
N ALA A 2 -10.13 0.66 25.80
CA ALA A 2 -10.96 0.01 26.83
C ALA A 2 -11.07 -1.52 26.66
N LEU A 3 -10.85 -2.04 25.45
CA LEU A 3 -10.85 -3.47 25.12
C LEU A 3 -9.46 -4.05 24.92
N ASP A 4 -8.42 -3.28 25.21
CA ASP A 4 -7.00 -3.68 25.00
C ASP A 4 -6.69 -4.14 23.56
N LEU A 5 -7.29 -3.46 22.58
CA LEU A 5 -7.10 -3.73 21.15
C LEU A 5 -6.15 -2.72 20.52
N LEU A 6 -5.28 -3.23 19.64
CA LEU A 6 -4.42 -2.41 18.78
C LEU A 6 -5.28 -1.61 17.78
N THR A 7 -5.01 -0.31 17.66
CA THR A 7 -5.73 0.58 16.76
C THR A 7 -4.84 1.04 15.61
N THR A 8 -5.32 0.86 14.36
CA THR A 8 -4.60 1.18 13.13
C THR A 8 -5.45 1.96 12.14
N PRO A 9 -5.91 3.19 12.48
CA PRO A 9 -6.77 3.97 11.61
C PRO A 9 -6.07 4.43 10.34
N TYR A 10 -6.80 4.44 9.22
CA TYR A 10 -6.41 5.09 7.99
C TYR A 10 -6.66 6.60 8.08
N VAL A 11 -5.72 7.38 7.55
CA VAL A 11 -5.84 8.84 7.43
C VAL A 11 -5.55 9.31 6.01
N PHE A 12 -6.30 10.30 5.55
CA PHE A 12 -6.26 10.78 4.17
C PHE A 12 -5.70 12.21 4.05
N ASP A 13 -5.57 12.90 5.16
CA ASP A 13 -4.98 14.24 5.26
C ASP A 13 -4.27 14.46 6.61
N ALA A 14 -3.65 15.65 6.76
CA ALA A 14 -2.88 16.00 7.94
C ALA A 14 -3.76 16.25 9.18
N GLU A 15 -4.99 16.75 9.00
CA GLU A 15 -5.93 17.03 10.09
C GLU A 15 -6.40 15.71 10.71
N GLN A 16 -6.84 14.76 9.90
CA GLN A 16 -7.21 13.41 10.35
C GLN A 16 -6.06 12.71 11.06
N SER A 17 -4.82 12.91 10.56
CA SER A 17 -3.62 12.32 11.16
C SER A 17 -3.40 12.83 12.58
N ALA A 18 -3.52 14.15 12.79
CA ALA A 18 -3.43 14.76 14.10
C ALA A 18 -4.59 14.31 15.02
N ASP A 19 -5.81 14.21 14.48
CA ASP A 19 -6.98 13.80 15.27
C ASP A 19 -6.88 12.34 15.75
N MET A 20 -6.43 11.42 14.87
CA MET A 20 -6.23 10.03 15.26
C MET A 20 -5.12 9.88 16.31
N ALA A 21 -4.01 10.62 16.15
CA ALA A 21 -2.95 10.65 17.15
C ALA A 21 -3.45 11.22 18.50
N ARG A 22 -4.30 12.25 18.47
CA ARG A 22 -4.92 12.85 19.68
C ARG A 22 -5.91 11.90 20.35
N ALA A 23 -6.64 11.11 19.54
CA ALA A 23 -7.54 10.08 20.05
C ALA A 23 -6.82 8.87 20.65
N GLY A 24 -5.48 8.81 20.57
CA GLY A 24 -4.66 7.77 21.16
C GLY A 24 -4.45 6.54 20.24
N ALA A 25 -4.47 6.74 18.93
CA ALA A 25 -4.13 5.66 17.99
C ALA A 25 -2.72 5.13 18.24
N ASP A 26 -2.56 3.80 18.23
CA ASP A 26 -1.25 3.15 18.38
C ASP A 26 -0.42 3.30 17.08
N VAL A 27 -1.09 3.17 15.96
CA VAL A 27 -0.52 3.27 14.62
C VAL A 27 -1.39 4.20 13.78
N VAL A 28 -0.81 5.14 13.06
CA VAL A 28 -1.50 5.94 12.05
C VAL A 28 -1.02 5.49 10.67
N VAL A 29 -1.97 5.13 9.80
CA VAL A 29 -1.69 4.63 8.45
C VAL A 29 -2.01 5.71 7.43
N CYS A 30 -0.97 6.29 6.82
CA CYS A 30 -1.07 7.29 5.76
C CYS A 30 -1.55 6.63 4.46
N HIS A 31 -2.84 6.78 4.13
CA HIS A 31 -3.49 6.11 3.01
C HIS A 31 -3.45 6.97 1.74
N MET A 32 -2.84 6.47 0.66
CA MET A 32 -2.64 7.19 -0.61
C MET A 32 -3.67 6.84 -1.69
N GLY A 33 -4.82 6.33 -1.30
CA GLY A 33 -5.87 5.91 -2.22
C GLY A 33 -5.85 4.39 -2.49
N LEU A 34 -6.72 3.94 -3.39
CA LEU A 34 -6.76 2.53 -3.78
C LEU A 34 -5.48 2.14 -4.51
N THR A 35 -5.01 0.92 -4.28
CA THR A 35 -3.82 0.38 -4.95
C THR A 35 -4.00 0.44 -6.48
N THR A 36 -3.02 1.01 -7.19
CA THR A 36 -3.10 1.25 -8.63
C THR A 36 -2.55 0.11 -9.49
N GLY A 37 -2.08 -0.97 -8.89
CA GLY A 37 -1.60 -2.16 -9.59
C GLY A 37 -2.66 -3.26 -9.76
N GLY A 38 -2.42 -4.20 -10.72
CA GLY A 38 -3.29 -5.35 -11.00
C GLY A 38 -4.52 -5.04 -11.83
N ASN A 39 -5.39 -6.06 -12.03
CA ASN A 39 -6.55 -5.97 -12.91
C ASN A 39 -7.74 -5.15 -12.35
N ILE A 40 -7.75 -4.91 -11.04
CA ILE A 40 -8.83 -4.24 -10.30
C ILE A 40 -8.32 -2.93 -9.66
N GLY A 41 -7.16 -2.46 -10.06
CA GLY A 41 -6.58 -1.22 -9.55
C GLY A 41 -7.29 0.04 -10.06
N ALA A 42 -7.18 1.14 -9.31
CA ALA A 42 -7.68 2.43 -9.75
C ALA A 42 -6.86 2.93 -10.95
N SER A 43 -7.53 3.54 -11.92
CA SER A 43 -6.90 4.10 -13.13
C SER A 43 -6.28 5.49 -12.92
N THR A 44 -6.36 6.05 -11.74
CA THR A 44 -5.87 7.40 -11.42
C THR A 44 -4.36 7.40 -11.22
N ALA A 45 -3.70 8.19 -12.05
CA ALA A 45 -2.25 8.26 -12.20
C ALA A 45 -1.57 9.14 -11.14
N LEU A 46 -1.77 8.87 -9.84
CA LEU A 46 -0.88 9.43 -8.83
C LEU A 46 0.47 8.72 -8.98
N LYS A 47 1.54 9.48 -9.18
CA LYS A 47 2.89 8.93 -9.23
C LYS A 47 3.43 8.68 -7.82
N LEU A 48 4.38 7.77 -7.72
CA LEU A 48 4.99 7.42 -6.43
C LEU A 48 5.66 8.65 -5.78
N GLU A 49 6.33 9.47 -6.58
CA GLU A 49 7.00 10.70 -6.14
C GLU A 49 6.01 11.72 -5.57
N ASP A 50 4.80 11.79 -6.11
CA ASP A 50 3.75 12.73 -5.66
C ASP A 50 3.21 12.36 -4.26
N CYS A 51 3.48 11.13 -3.77
CA CYS A 51 3.07 10.68 -2.45
C CYS A 51 3.98 11.17 -1.32
N VAL A 52 5.22 11.56 -1.61
CA VAL A 52 6.21 11.90 -0.58
C VAL A 52 5.75 13.07 0.28
N LEU A 53 5.38 14.19 -0.35
CA LEU A 53 4.97 15.39 0.38
C LEU A 53 3.69 15.17 1.22
N PRO A 54 2.60 14.60 0.67
CA PRO A 54 1.41 14.29 1.47
C PRO A 54 1.67 13.34 2.64
N ILE A 55 2.50 12.31 2.47
CA ILE A 55 2.85 11.38 3.54
C ILE A 55 3.61 12.11 4.64
N ARG A 56 4.65 12.90 4.31
CA ARG A 56 5.42 13.65 5.30
C ARG A 56 4.56 14.63 6.08
N GLN A 57 3.65 15.36 5.42
CA GLN A 57 2.72 16.26 6.10
C GLN A 57 1.84 15.54 7.12
N ARG A 58 1.35 14.33 6.81
CA ARG A 58 0.56 13.50 7.73
C ARG A 58 1.42 12.99 8.88
N CYS A 59 2.63 12.52 8.59
CA CYS A 59 3.57 12.08 9.62
C CYS A 59 3.89 13.21 10.60
N GLU A 60 4.25 14.38 10.10
CA GLU A 60 4.54 15.55 10.94
C GLU A 60 3.34 15.95 11.81
N ALA A 61 2.12 15.93 11.24
CA ALA A 61 0.91 16.29 11.98
C ALA A 61 0.65 15.32 13.15
N ALA A 62 0.81 14.01 12.94
CA ALA A 62 0.67 13.01 13.99
C ALA A 62 1.76 13.14 15.06
N LEU A 63 3.02 13.28 14.65
CA LEU A 63 4.18 13.36 15.55
C LEU A 63 4.16 14.62 16.43
N ARG A 64 3.61 15.73 15.96
CA ARG A 64 3.40 16.94 16.78
C ARG A 64 2.43 16.70 17.94
N VAL A 65 1.49 15.78 17.79
CA VAL A 65 0.49 15.44 18.82
C VAL A 65 1.01 14.32 19.72
N ASN A 66 1.53 13.25 19.10
CA ASN A 66 2.09 12.11 19.82
C ASN A 66 3.42 11.68 19.17
N PRO A 67 4.58 12.02 19.76
CA PRO A 67 5.89 11.68 19.21
C PRO A 67 6.19 10.18 19.22
N ASN A 68 5.40 9.38 19.91
CA ASN A 68 5.59 7.92 20.02
C ASN A 68 4.63 7.11 19.12
N VAL A 69 3.75 7.78 18.34
CA VAL A 69 2.84 7.06 17.44
C VAL A 69 3.62 6.38 16.32
N LEU A 70 3.24 5.14 15.99
CA LEU A 70 3.82 4.44 14.86
C LEU A 70 3.15 4.92 13.56
N LEU A 71 3.96 5.10 12.51
CA LEU A 71 3.52 5.65 11.22
C LEU A 71 3.79 4.65 10.11
N LEU A 72 2.77 4.28 9.36
CA LEU A 72 2.86 3.39 8.22
C LEU A 72 2.29 4.06 6.97
N CYS A 73 2.77 3.69 5.79
CA CYS A 73 2.17 4.08 4.51
C CYS A 73 1.40 2.93 3.88
N HIS A 74 0.40 3.26 3.07
CA HIS A 74 -0.48 2.29 2.42
C HIS A 74 -1.13 2.84 1.15
N GLY A 75 -1.29 1.97 0.16
CA GLY A 75 -2.16 2.20 -0.99
C GLY A 75 -1.61 3.14 -2.06
N GLY A 76 -2.47 3.51 -3.01
CA GLY A 76 -2.10 4.29 -4.18
C GLY A 76 -1.04 3.58 -5.04
N PRO A 77 -0.01 4.29 -5.50
CA PRO A 77 1.08 3.72 -6.30
C PRO A 77 2.06 2.87 -5.49
N ILE A 78 1.94 2.81 -4.15
CA ILE A 78 2.78 1.95 -3.31
C ILE A 78 2.25 0.51 -3.40
N ALA A 79 2.59 -0.20 -4.47
CA ALA A 79 1.99 -1.48 -4.81
C ALA A 79 2.96 -2.67 -4.71
N THR A 80 4.26 -2.42 -4.81
CA THR A 80 5.30 -3.46 -4.79
C THR A 80 6.25 -3.28 -3.61
N PRO A 81 7.02 -4.32 -3.24
CA PRO A 81 8.07 -4.18 -2.23
C PRO A 81 9.09 -3.08 -2.57
N GLN A 82 9.38 -2.88 -3.86
CA GLN A 82 10.30 -1.84 -4.34
C GLN A 82 9.75 -0.44 -4.11
N ASP A 83 8.44 -0.23 -4.39
CA ASP A 83 7.77 1.04 -4.12
C ASP A 83 7.77 1.36 -2.62
N ALA A 84 7.48 0.37 -1.78
CA ALA A 84 7.50 0.51 -0.34
C ALA A 84 8.91 0.85 0.18
N ALA A 85 9.93 0.13 -0.29
CA ALA A 85 11.32 0.39 0.08
C ALA A 85 11.76 1.80 -0.33
N TRP A 86 11.40 2.23 -1.54
CA TRP A 86 11.68 3.58 -2.02
C TRP A 86 11.00 4.64 -1.15
N MET A 87 9.71 4.47 -0.84
CA MET A 87 8.95 5.40 -0.01
C MET A 87 9.52 5.54 1.40
N LEU A 88 9.91 4.43 2.03
CA LEU A 88 10.58 4.44 3.34
C LEU A 88 11.93 5.18 3.29
N GLY A 89 12.64 5.10 2.17
CA GLY A 89 13.86 5.88 1.94
C GLY A 89 13.62 7.39 1.81
N GLN A 90 12.46 7.80 1.27
CA GLN A 90 12.11 9.22 1.09
C GLN A 90 11.46 9.85 2.34
N CYS A 91 10.84 9.04 3.19
CA CYS A 91 10.10 9.49 4.37
C CYS A 91 10.65 8.81 5.62
N PRO A 92 11.75 9.31 6.22
CA PRO A 92 12.38 8.69 7.39
C PRO A 92 11.49 8.66 8.64
N GLU A 93 10.39 9.40 8.63
CA GLU A 93 9.37 9.39 9.69
C GLU A 93 8.52 8.11 9.69
N LEU A 94 8.48 7.38 8.57
CA LEU A 94 7.74 6.13 8.45
C LEU A 94 8.47 4.98 9.14
N HIS A 95 7.71 4.17 9.85
CA HIS A 95 8.17 2.94 10.50
C HIS A 95 8.00 1.70 9.63
N GLY A 96 7.14 1.76 8.58
CA GLY A 96 6.89 0.63 7.70
C GLY A 96 5.77 0.83 6.70
N PHE A 97 5.41 -0.28 6.07
CA PHE A 97 4.35 -0.37 5.06
C PHE A 97 3.19 -1.25 5.58
N TYR A 98 1.96 -0.81 5.34
CA TYR A 98 0.75 -1.56 5.66
C TYR A 98 0.21 -2.21 4.38
N GLY A 99 0.37 -3.52 4.24
CA GLY A 99 0.01 -4.24 3.02
C GLY A 99 -1.38 -4.85 3.08
N ALA A 100 -2.06 -4.91 1.95
CA ALA A 100 -3.29 -5.66 1.72
C ALA A 100 -3.25 -6.25 0.31
N SER A 101 -3.96 -5.65 -0.66
CA SER A 101 -4.01 -6.16 -2.04
C SER A 101 -2.66 -6.33 -2.72
N SER A 102 -1.65 -5.57 -2.33
CA SER A 102 -0.26 -5.73 -2.79
C SER A 102 0.38 -7.06 -2.38
N MET A 103 -0.04 -7.64 -1.27
CA MET A 103 0.45 -8.94 -0.78
C MET A 103 -0.45 -10.11 -1.16
N GLU A 104 -1.75 -9.88 -1.20
CA GLU A 104 -2.75 -10.94 -1.37
C GLU A 104 -3.16 -11.12 -2.84
N ARG A 105 -3.59 -10.03 -3.47
CA ARG A 105 -4.19 -10.04 -4.80
C ARG A 105 -3.17 -9.98 -5.92
N LEU A 106 -2.28 -8.99 -5.91
CA LEU A 106 -1.36 -8.75 -7.04
C LEU A 106 -0.44 -9.94 -7.34
N PRO A 107 0.20 -10.61 -6.35
CA PRO A 107 1.01 -11.80 -6.62
C PRO A 107 0.19 -12.95 -7.20
N THR A 108 -1.05 -13.14 -6.72
CA THR A 108 -1.96 -14.18 -7.19
C THR A 108 -2.42 -13.95 -8.62
N GLU A 109 -2.77 -12.73 -8.99
CA GLU A 109 -3.15 -12.35 -10.36
C GLU A 109 -2.02 -12.63 -11.35
N ILE A 110 -0.79 -12.27 -11.01
CA ILE A 110 0.39 -12.52 -11.83
C ILE A 110 0.61 -14.03 -12.01
N ALA A 111 0.61 -14.78 -10.92
CA ALA A 111 0.83 -16.23 -10.93
C ALA A 111 -0.23 -16.96 -11.78
N LEU A 112 -1.51 -16.65 -11.58
CA LEU A 112 -2.61 -17.22 -12.36
C LEU A 112 -2.47 -16.91 -13.84
N THR A 113 -2.20 -15.67 -14.20
CA THR A 113 -2.03 -15.23 -15.58
C THR A 113 -0.87 -15.96 -16.27
N GLN A 114 0.27 -16.05 -15.60
CA GLN A 114 1.46 -16.72 -16.13
C GLN A 114 1.22 -18.23 -16.33
N THR A 115 0.66 -18.91 -15.33
CA THR A 115 0.37 -20.35 -15.40
C THR A 115 -0.64 -20.65 -16.50
N THR A 116 -1.71 -19.87 -16.60
CA THR A 116 -2.72 -20.04 -17.66
C THR A 116 -2.11 -19.87 -19.05
N ARG A 117 -1.27 -18.87 -19.26
CA ARG A 117 -0.56 -18.67 -20.53
C ARG A 117 0.34 -19.86 -20.88
N GLN A 118 1.04 -20.44 -19.90
CA GLN A 118 1.86 -21.63 -20.14
C GLN A 118 1.03 -22.82 -20.59
N PHE A 119 -0.11 -23.08 -19.97
CA PHE A 119 -1.04 -24.14 -20.42
C PHE A 119 -1.57 -23.90 -21.83
N LEU A 120 -1.95 -22.67 -22.17
CA LEU A 120 -2.46 -22.31 -23.50
C LEU A 120 -1.39 -22.45 -24.62
N GLN A 121 -0.12 -22.43 -24.26
CA GLN A 121 0.98 -22.60 -25.22
C GLN A 121 1.29 -24.07 -25.55
N ILE A 122 0.68 -25.04 -24.86
CA ILE A 122 0.89 -26.46 -25.11
C ILE A 122 0.28 -26.80 -26.48
N LYS A 123 1.14 -27.21 -27.41
CA LYS A 123 0.71 -27.70 -28.73
C LYS A 123 0.49 -29.21 -28.70
N LYS A 124 -0.62 -29.68 -29.23
CA LYS A 124 -0.85 -31.11 -29.40
C LYS A 124 0.14 -31.64 -30.45
N SER A 125 1.03 -32.57 -30.05
CA SER A 125 1.88 -33.27 -31.00
C SER A 125 0.99 -34.12 -31.93
N GLY A 126 1.01 -33.86 -33.24
CA GLY A 126 0.34 -34.72 -34.21
C GLY A 126 -0.80 -34.16 -35.05
N SER A 127 -0.90 -32.85 -35.26
CA SER A 127 -1.77 -32.29 -36.28
C SER A 127 -0.98 -31.83 -37.51
N ASN A 128 -0.15 -32.72 -38.07
CA ASN A 128 0.15 -32.72 -39.48
C ASN A 128 -0.85 -33.69 -40.14
N ALA A 129 -2.05 -33.22 -40.40
CA ALA A 129 -2.95 -33.88 -41.32
C ALA A 129 -2.90 -33.08 -42.61
N SER A 130 -2.39 -33.79 -43.63
CA SER A 130 -2.49 -33.60 -45.08
C SER A 130 -3.53 -32.61 -45.57
#